data_a0d1c526e034e802053f086b5146d6f0
#
_entry.id   a0d1c526e034e802053f086b5146d6f0
#
_cell.length_a   1.000
_cell.length_b   1.000
_cell.length_c   1.000
_cell.angle_alpha   90.00
_cell.angle_beta   90.00
_cell.angle_gamma   90.00
#
_symmetry.space_group_name_H-M   'P 1'
#
loop_
_entity.id
_entity.type
_entity.pdbx_description
1 polymer ?
#
loop_
_entity_poly.entity_id
_entity_poly.type
_entity_poly.pdbx_seq_one_letter_code
_entity_poly.pdbx_strand_id
1 'polypeptide(L)'
;MQQSAISRRALLGASVAGALAADTLTCAAAEAPVGRKRLLRVAHLTDIHIQPEHEAAHGLEACFAHVQAPGEALPGGPPDLVITGGDTVMDAMDADEARTRLQWDLWRKAKADHCSLEVRSVLGNHDVWGWGKSKAKTTGDEPLYGKRYACEQFGRALPYESFDKGGWHVVLLDSTFPHNESYVGRLDDGQFDWLTRDLAAVPATTPVLVVSHIPILSVYPLATGVANVEKNGRPGLQVSGQLVHTDHARLQTLFAKHPNVKACLSGHLHVVEQVDHAGVRYLCNGAVSSGWWRGCHRGTDFGYAAVDLFDNGTVEARYVPYGWTARA
;
A
#
# COMPACT_ATOMS: atom_id res chain seq x y z
N MET A 1 23.71 65.43 24.35
CA MET A 1 24.50 66.30 23.43
C MET A 1 25.12 65.38 22.41
N GLN A 2 24.79 65.50 21.33
CA GLN A 2 24.74 66.05 20.04
C GLN A 2 24.29 64.98 19.01
N GLN A 3 23.16 65.27 18.41
CA GLN A 3 22.72 64.69 17.16
C GLN A 3 23.67 65.12 16.02
N SER A 4 23.96 64.26 15.09
CA SER A 4 24.38 64.72 13.76
C SER A 4 23.58 63.97 12.66
N ALA A 5 22.73 64.74 12.04
CA ALA A 5 22.00 64.42 10.84
C ALA A 5 22.95 64.34 9.64
N ILE A 6 22.82 63.31 8.81
CA ILE A 6 23.46 63.27 7.48
C ILE A 6 22.36 63.37 6.41
N SER A 7 22.56 64.43 5.61
CA SER A 7 21.66 64.94 4.60
C SER A 7 21.58 64.03 3.35
N ARG A 8 20.33 64.04 2.78
CA ARG A 8 20.07 63.58 1.41
C ARG A 8 20.81 64.50 0.42
N ARG A 9 21.62 63.93 -0.47
CA ARG A 9 21.93 64.54 -1.74
C ARG A 9 22.01 63.50 -2.85
N ALA A 10 21.30 63.82 -3.91
CA ALA A 10 21.09 63.12 -5.16
C ALA A 10 22.39 62.66 -5.85
N LEU A 11 22.33 61.50 -6.48
CA LEU A 11 23.17 61.13 -7.58
C LEU A 11 22.29 60.79 -8.79
N LEU A 12 22.46 61.61 -9.80
CA LEU A 12 21.90 61.48 -11.14
C LEU A 12 22.56 60.31 -11.91
N GLY A 13 21.76 59.56 -12.60
CA GLY A 13 21.87 59.05 -13.94
C GLY A 13 23.16 58.37 -14.41
N ALA A 14 23.05 57.07 -14.62
CA ALA A 14 23.69 56.35 -15.74
C ALA A 14 22.76 55.23 -16.19
N SER A 15 22.07 55.44 -17.30
CA SER A 15 21.29 54.43 -18.00
C SER A 15 22.25 53.47 -18.66
N VAL A 16 22.38 52.25 -18.09
CA VAL A 16 22.97 51.12 -18.81
C VAL A 16 21.81 50.33 -19.35
N ALA A 17 21.54 50.44 -20.64
CA ALA A 17 20.66 49.53 -21.36
C ALA A 17 21.36 48.17 -21.49
N GLY A 18 21.16 47.31 -20.48
CA GLY A 18 21.48 45.91 -20.58
C GLY A 18 20.32 45.19 -21.27
N ALA A 19 20.54 44.72 -22.49
CA ALA A 19 19.64 43.82 -23.17
C ALA A 19 19.56 42.53 -22.33
N LEU A 20 18.46 42.35 -21.62
CA LEU A 20 18.08 41.07 -21.08
C LEU A 20 17.73 40.16 -22.26
N ALA A 21 18.66 39.26 -22.63
CA ALA A 21 18.34 38.10 -23.43
C ALA A 21 17.35 37.30 -22.60
N ALA A 22 16.10 37.27 -22.99
CA ALA A 22 15.11 36.34 -22.50
C ALA A 22 15.51 34.97 -23.03
N ASP A 23 16.27 34.20 -22.22
CA ASP A 23 16.37 32.77 -22.40
C ASP A 23 14.95 32.22 -22.21
N THR A 24 14.25 32.04 -23.31
CA THR A 24 13.06 31.20 -23.36
C THR A 24 13.52 29.81 -23.02
N LEU A 25 13.35 29.43 -21.75
CA LEU A 25 13.29 28.05 -21.36
C LEU A 25 12.15 27.41 -22.16
N THR A 26 12.50 26.91 -23.34
CA THR A 26 11.64 25.96 -24.05
C THR A 26 11.52 24.75 -23.14
N CYS A 27 10.41 24.71 -22.41
CA CYS A 27 9.96 23.48 -21.79
C CYS A 27 9.85 22.49 -22.95
N ALA A 28 10.84 21.61 -23.10
CA ALA A 28 10.77 20.52 -24.04
C ALA A 28 9.45 19.78 -23.69
N ALA A 29 8.48 19.87 -24.60
CA ALA A 29 7.29 19.06 -24.51
C ALA A 29 7.80 17.62 -24.35
N ALA A 30 7.47 17.00 -23.22
CA ALA A 30 7.79 15.58 -23.01
C ALA A 30 7.21 14.85 -24.22
N GLU A 31 8.07 14.22 -25.00
CA GLU A 31 7.64 13.38 -26.12
C GLU A 31 6.56 12.44 -25.57
N ALA A 32 5.40 12.41 -26.24
CA ALA A 32 4.36 11.46 -25.91
C ALA A 32 4.99 10.07 -25.93
N PRO A 33 4.87 9.26 -24.85
CA PRO A 33 5.57 8.00 -24.75
C PRO A 33 5.23 7.13 -25.95
N VAL A 34 6.24 6.76 -26.70
CA VAL A 34 6.14 5.79 -27.80
C VAL A 34 5.35 4.60 -27.26
N GLY A 35 4.27 4.24 -27.93
CA GLY A 35 3.18 3.38 -27.51
C GLY A 35 3.58 2.22 -26.61
N ARG A 36 3.44 2.41 -25.31
CA ARG A 36 3.54 1.34 -24.30
C ARG A 36 2.24 0.53 -24.31
N LYS A 37 2.36 -0.77 -24.19
CA LYS A 37 1.24 -1.68 -24.14
C LYS A 37 0.96 -2.07 -22.69
N ARG A 38 -0.28 -1.86 -22.20
CA ARG A 38 -0.69 -2.44 -20.93
C ARG A 38 -0.77 -3.96 -21.07
N LEU A 39 -0.05 -4.68 -20.21
CA LEU A 39 0.00 -6.13 -20.18
C LEU A 39 -0.96 -6.73 -19.14
N LEU A 40 -1.16 -6.02 -18.02
CA LEU A 40 -1.99 -6.48 -16.94
C LEU A 40 -2.61 -5.28 -16.22
N ARG A 41 -3.87 -5.39 -15.82
CA ARG A 41 -4.52 -4.49 -14.88
C ARG A 41 -4.90 -5.24 -13.62
N VAL A 42 -4.44 -4.77 -12.48
CA VAL A 42 -4.72 -5.33 -11.16
C VAL A 42 -5.71 -4.42 -10.43
N ALA A 43 -6.78 -4.98 -9.86
CA ALA A 43 -7.51 -4.30 -8.80
C ALA A 43 -6.85 -4.64 -7.46
N HIS A 44 -6.26 -3.65 -6.81
CA HIS A 44 -5.71 -3.78 -5.48
C HIS A 44 -6.76 -3.36 -4.45
N LEU A 45 -7.37 -4.34 -3.79
CA LEU A 45 -8.40 -4.20 -2.77
C LEU A 45 -7.75 -4.40 -1.40
N THR A 46 -7.34 -3.34 -0.75
CA THR A 46 -6.71 -3.42 0.57
C THR A 46 -7.64 -2.92 1.67
N ASP A 47 -7.41 -3.37 2.89
CA ASP A 47 -8.11 -2.87 4.08
C ASP A 47 -9.64 -2.99 3.93
N ILE A 48 -10.07 -4.20 3.62
CA ILE A 48 -11.48 -4.54 3.41
C ILE A 48 -12.24 -4.51 4.73
N HIS A 49 -11.61 -5.01 5.82
CA HIS A 49 -12.17 -5.01 7.17
C HIS A 49 -13.61 -5.52 7.21
N ILE A 50 -13.88 -6.66 6.54
CA ILE A 50 -15.22 -7.20 6.55
C ILE A 50 -15.66 -7.61 7.95
N GLN A 51 -16.90 -7.26 8.28
CA GLN A 51 -17.51 -7.49 9.57
C GLN A 51 -19.04 -7.56 9.43
N PRO A 52 -19.77 -8.11 10.41
CA PRO A 52 -21.23 -8.16 10.35
C PRO A 52 -21.89 -6.79 10.59
N GLU A 53 -21.15 -5.81 11.12
CA GLU A 53 -21.62 -4.47 11.39
C GLU A 53 -21.42 -3.54 10.17
N HIS A 54 -22.03 -2.35 10.24
CA HIS A 54 -21.85 -1.23 9.29
C HIS A 54 -22.11 -1.60 7.83
N GLU A 55 -22.96 -2.61 7.60
CA GLU A 55 -23.25 -3.12 6.23
C GLU A 55 -21.98 -3.46 5.43
N ALA A 56 -20.90 -3.86 6.09
CA ALA A 56 -19.61 -4.10 5.47
C ALA A 56 -19.68 -5.16 4.35
N ALA A 57 -20.53 -6.17 4.50
CA ALA A 57 -20.75 -7.17 3.44
C ALA A 57 -21.36 -6.54 2.19
N HIS A 58 -22.41 -5.72 2.32
CA HIS A 58 -23.01 -5.02 1.19
C HIS A 58 -22.06 -4.01 0.54
N GLY A 59 -21.23 -3.33 1.35
CA GLY A 59 -20.19 -2.46 0.83
C GLY A 59 -19.15 -3.21 -0.02
N LEU A 60 -18.74 -4.40 0.43
CA LEU A 60 -17.83 -5.25 -0.35
C LEU A 60 -18.49 -5.81 -1.63
N GLU A 61 -19.77 -6.21 -1.56
CA GLU A 61 -20.55 -6.60 -2.75
C GLU A 61 -20.58 -5.48 -3.78
N ALA A 62 -20.85 -4.23 -3.35
CA ALA A 62 -20.83 -3.06 -4.22
C ALA A 62 -19.44 -2.81 -4.81
N CYS A 63 -18.37 -2.99 -4.02
CA CYS A 63 -17.00 -2.90 -4.50
C CYS A 63 -16.71 -3.94 -5.59
N PHE A 64 -17.04 -5.22 -5.39
CA PHE A 64 -16.83 -6.28 -6.39
C PHE A 64 -17.65 -6.02 -7.66
N ALA A 65 -18.90 -5.57 -7.54
CA ALA A 65 -19.71 -5.21 -8.70
C ALA A 65 -19.06 -4.08 -9.52
N HIS A 66 -18.58 -3.04 -8.83
CA HIS A 66 -17.91 -1.92 -9.49
C HIS A 66 -16.55 -2.32 -10.10
N VAL A 67 -15.74 -3.15 -9.43
CA VAL A 67 -14.47 -3.66 -9.98
C VAL A 67 -14.67 -4.38 -11.30
N GLN A 68 -15.72 -5.18 -11.42
CA GLN A 68 -16.01 -5.98 -12.63
C GLN A 68 -16.72 -5.20 -13.72
N ALA A 69 -17.39 -4.09 -13.39
CA ALA A 69 -18.08 -3.22 -14.34
C ALA A 69 -17.85 -1.72 -14.00
N PRO A 70 -16.61 -1.23 -14.07
CA PRO A 70 -16.27 0.11 -13.59
C PRO A 70 -16.76 1.25 -14.50
N GLY A 71 -17.28 0.95 -15.71
CA GLY A 71 -17.77 1.95 -16.64
C GLY A 71 -16.74 3.03 -16.96
N GLU A 72 -17.18 4.30 -16.95
CA GLU A 72 -16.33 5.47 -17.22
C GLU A 72 -15.32 5.77 -16.09
N ALA A 73 -15.54 5.25 -14.88
CA ALA A 73 -14.62 5.46 -13.76
C ALA A 73 -13.23 4.83 -14.01
N LEU A 74 -13.18 3.79 -14.87
CA LEU A 74 -11.92 3.12 -15.22
C LEU A 74 -11.83 2.93 -16.75
N PRO A 75 -11.39 3.93 -17.50
CA PRO A 75 -11.19 3.81 -18.93
C PRO A 75 -10.26 2.62 -19.28
N GLY A 76 -10.61 1.91 -20.33
CA GLY A 76 -9.85 0.73 -20.79
C GLY A 76 -10.28 -0.60 -20.17
N GLY A 77 -11.42 -0.62 -19.49
CA GLY A 77 -12.10 -1.83 -19.03
C GLY A 77 -11.74 -2.32 -17.63
N PRO A 78 -12.36 -3.41 -17.19
CA PRO A 78 -12.17 -3.97 -15.87
C PRO A 78 -10.75 -4.53 -15.67
N PRO A 79 -10.36 -4.80 -14.42
CA PRO A 79 -9.12 -5.51 -14.08
C PRO A 79 -9.12 -6.97 -14.55
N ASP A 80 -7.93 -7.51 -14.76
CA ASP A 80 -7.66 -8.90 -15.12
C ASP A 80 -7.53 -9.80 -13.88
N LEU A 81 -7.23 -9.19 -12.73
CA LEU A 81 -6.89 -9.87 -11.49
C LEU A 81 -7.24 -8.97 -10.30
N VAL A 82 -7.72 -9.56 -9.23
CA VAL A 82 -7.84 -8.93 -7.91
C VAL A 82 -6.67 -9.37 -7.02
N ILE A 83 -5.97 -8.42 -6.41
CA ILE A 83 -5.05 -8.70 -5.31
C ILE A 83 -5.63 -8.05 -4.06
N THR A 84 -5.94 -8.85 -3.01
CA THR A 84 -6.29 -8.27 -1.72
C THR A 84 -5.02 -7.91 -0.97
N GLY A 85 -4.96 -6.66 -0.52
CA GLY A 85 -3.75 -6.05 0.06
C GLY A 85 -3.60 -6.26 1.57
N GLY A 86 -4.30 -7.22 2.16
CA GLY A 86 -4.32 -7.47 3.61
C GLY A 86 -5.46 -6.77 4.32
N ASP A 87 -5.61 -7.07 5.61
CA ASP A 87 -6.71 -6.64 6.46
C ASP A 87 -8.06 -6.95 5.82
N THR A 88 -8.20 -8.22 5.44
CA THR A 88 -9.42 -8.77 4.81
C THR A 88 -10.57 -8.76 5.80
N VAL A 89 -10.32 -9.20 7.06
CA VAL A 89 -11.31 -9.18 8.14
C VAL A 89 -11.08 -7.99 9.07
N MET A 90 -12.13 -7.61 9.79
CA MET A 90 -12.06 -6.44 10.69
C MET A 90 -11.08 -6.65 11.84
N ASP A 91 -11.10 -7.83 12.44
CA ASP A 91 -10.19 -8.14 13.55
C ASP A 91 -10.19 -9.65 13.84
N ALA A 92 -9.10 -10.31 13.56
CA ALA A 92 -8.82 -11.65 14.07
C ALA A 92 -7.79 -11.61 15.21
N MET A 93 -6.97 -10.55 15.30
CA MET A 93 -5.89 -10.47 16.27
C MET A 93 -6.40 -10.49 17.71
N ASP A 94 -7.39 -9.69 17.99
CA ASP A 94 -7.98 -9.50 19.32
C ASP A 94 -9.33 -10.24 19.50
N ALA A 95 -9.88 -10.82 18.41
CA ALA A 95 -11.16 -11.53 18.44
C ALA A 95 -11.01 -12.99 18.83
N ASP A 96 -12.04 -13.52 19.52
CA ASP A 96 -12.16 -14.95 19.76
C ASP A 96 -12.42 -15.72 18.45
N GLU A 97 -12.33 -17.06 18.52
CA GLU A 97 -12.47 -17.92 17.35
C GLU A 97 -13.82 -17.77 16.65
N ALA A 98 -14.91 -17.65 17.43
CA ALA A 98 -16.25 -17.56 16.86
C ALA A 98 -16.42 -16.28 16.03
N ARG A 99 -15.94 -15.15 16.55
CA ARG A 99 -15.95 -13.87 15.85
C ARG A 99 -15.04 -13.89 14.62
N THR A 100 -13.85 -14.45 14.75
CA THR A 100 -12.92 -14.62 13.63
C THR A 100 -13.53 -15.46 12.52
N ARG A 101 -14.13 -16.61 12.85
CA ARG A 101 -14.81 -17.47 11.89
C ARG A 101 -15.94 -16.75 11.16
N LEU A 102 -16.80 -16.03 11.90
CA LEU A 102 -17.90 -15.27 11.32
C LEU A 102 -17.42 -14.27 10.25
N GLN A 103 -16.34 -13.54 10.50
CA GLN A 103 -15.80 -12.58 9.57
C GLN A 103 -15.24 -13.27 8.30
N TRP A 104 -14.50 -14.36 8.46
CA TRP A 104 -14.01 -15.12 7.31
C TRP A 104 -15.15 -15.80 6.52
N ASP A 105 -16.25 -16.20 7.16
CA ASP A 105 -17.44 -16.72 6.48
C ASP A 105 -18.08 -15.64 5.61
N LEU A 106 -18.18 -14.42 6.11
CA LEU A 106 -18.67 -13.27 5.34
C LEU A 106 -17.78 -12.99 4.13
N TRP A 107 -16.46 -12.99 4.29
CA TRP A 107 -15.51 -12.86 3.19
C TRP A 107 -15.68 -13.93 2.12
N ARG A 108 -15.69 -15.21 2.55
CA ARG A 108 -15.84 -16.34 1.61
C ARG A 108 -17.13 -16.25 0.83
N LYS A 109 -18.22 -15.90 1.51
CA LYS A 109 -19.53 -15.73 0.88
C LYS A 109 -19.51 -14.58 -0.12
N ALA A 110 -19.10 -13.39 0.27
CA ALA A 110 -19.05 -12.23 -0.61
C ALA A 110 -18.17 -12.49 -1.85
N LYS A 111 -16.99 -13.10 -1.65
CA LYS A 111 -16.10 -13.47 -2.76
C LYS A 111 -16.74 -14.50 -3.69
N ALA A 112 -17.37 -15.54 -3.17
CA ALA A 112 -17.96 -16.61 -3.97
C ALA A 112 -19.18 -16.13 -4.78
N ASP A 113 -20.01 -15.29 -4.18
CA ASP A 113 -21.25 -14.84 -4.77
C ASP A 113 -21.07 -13.65 -5.74
N HIS A 114 -20.06 -12.79 -5.52
CA HIS A 114 -19.96 -11.50 -6.20
C HIS A 114 -18.63 -11.25 -6.94
N CYS A 115 -17.62 -12.12 -6.85
CA CYS A 115 -16.34 -11.94 -7.54
C CYS A 115 -16.05 -13.11 -8.49
N SER A 116 -16.11 -12.87 -9.79
CA SER A 116 -15.77 -13.87 -10.83
C SER A 116 -14.30 -13.82 -11.25
N LEU A 117 -13.54 -12.80 -10.80
CA LEU A 117 -12.13 -12.65 -11.13
C LEU A 117 -11.26 -13.57 -10.27
N GLU A 118 -10.08 -13.91 -10.78
CA GLU A 118 -9.05 -14.54 -9.96
C GLU A 118 -8.67 -13.61 -8.80
N VAL A 119 -8.61 -14.15 -7.58
CA VAL A 119 -8.23 -13.41 -6.38
C VAL A 119 -6.96 -14.01 -5.79
N ARG A 120 -5.94 -13.19 -5.63
CA ARG A 120 -4.73 -13.49 -4.85
C ARG A 120 -4.71 -12.61 -3.60
N SER A 121 -4.19 -13.11 -2.49
CA SER A 121 -4.33 -12.44 -1.21
C SER A 121 -3.01 -12.22 -0.50
N VAL A 122 -2.79 -11.01 0.01
CA VAL A 122 -1.77 -10.69 1.00
C VAL A 122 -2.41 -10.74 2.38
N LEU A 123 -1.64 -11.13 3.39
CA LEU A 123 -2.05 -11.15 4.78
C LEU A 123 -1.77 -9.78 5.42
N GLY A 124 -2.76 -9.22 6.13
CA GLY A 124 -2.61 -8.03 6.97
C GLY A 124 -2.54 -8.37 8.46
N ASN A 125 -2.35 -7.35 9.30
CA ASN A 125 -2.26 -7.57 10.74
C ASN A 125 -3.60 -7.97 11.37
N HIS A 126 -4.72 -7.49 10.83
CA HIS A 126 -6.06 -7.88 11.28
C HIS A 126 -6.45 -9.30 10.86
N ASP A 127 -5.74 -9.92 9.91
CA ASP A 127 -5.97 -11.29 9.44
C ASP A 127 -5.30 -12.35 10.34
N VAL A 128 -4.41 -11.93 11.25
CA VAL A 128 -3.63 -12.82 12.12
C VAL A 128 -4.43 -13.16 13.37
N TRP A 129 -4.85 -14.43 13.52
CA TRP A 129 -5.70 -14.79 14.63
C TRP A 129 -4.95 -14.97 15.95
N GLY A 130 -5.47 -14.30 16.98
CA GLY A 130 -5.20 -14.65 18.38
C GLY A 130 -3.86 -14.14 18.93
N TRP A 131 -3.11 -13.30 18.21
CA TRP A 131 -1.87 -12.74 18.77
C TRP A 131 -2.12 -11.83 19.97
N GLY A 132 -3.25 -11.12 20.02
CA GLY A 132 -3.72 -10.43 21.21
C GLY A 132 -4.35 -11.42 22.21
N LYS A 133 -3.55 -12.36 22.74
CA LYS A 133 -3.97 -13.53 23.51
C LYS A 133 -4.98 -13.21 24.61
N SER A 134 -4.74 -12.16 25.36
CA SER A 134 -5.59 -11.75 26.48
C SER A 134 -7.01 -11.40 26.05
N LYS A 135 -7.19 -10.76 24.88
CA LYS A 135 -8.49 -10.39 24.33
C LYS A 135 -9.11 -11.53 23.51
N ALA A 136 -8.31 -12.15 22.65
CA ALA A 136 -8.75 -13.26 21.81
C ALA A 136 -9.01 -14.56 22.59
N LYS A 137 -8.58 -14.62 23.84
CA LYS A 137 -8.70 -15.80 24.74
C LYS A 137 -7.99 -17.04 24.17
N THR A 138 -6.82 -16.83 23.54
CA THR A 138 -6.00 -17.87 22.97
C THR A 138 -4.80 -18.19 23.86
N THR A 139 -4.27 -19.42 23.76
CA THR A 139 -3.05 -19.86 24.45
C THR A 139 -1.82 -19.77 23.54
N GLY A 140 -2.04 -19.91 22.23
CA GLY A 140 -1.01 -20.03 21.20
C GLY A 140 -0.83 -21.46 20.69
N ASP A 141 -1.54 -22.43 21.29
CA ASP A 141 -1.46 -23.86 20.94
C ASP A 141 -2.58 -24.29 20.00
N GLU A 142 -3.52 -23.39 19.70
CA GLU A 142 -4.66 -23.69 18.83
C GLU A 142 -4.18 -24.05 17.41
N PRO A 143 -4.83 -25.04 16.74
CA PRO A 143 -4.40 -25.51 15.43
C PRO A 143 -4.27 -24.39 14.36
N LEU A 144 -5.15 -23.40 14.42
CA LEU A 144 -5.18 -22.28 13.47
C LEU A 144 -4.60 -20.98 14.03
N TYR A 145 -3.95 -21.02 15.20
CA TYR A 145 -3.36 -19.84 15.83
C TYR A 145 -2.42 -19.08 14.88
N GLY A 146 -2.51 -17.77 14.93
CA GLY A 146 -1.66 -16.86 14.18
C GLY A 146 -2.02 -16.83 12.69
N LYS A 147 -1.02 -16.83 11.83
CA LYS A 147 -1.16 -16.73 10.38
C LYS A 147 -1.79 -17.94 9.70
N ARG A 148 -1.79 -19.08 10.40
CA ARG A 148 -2.35 -20.33 9.86
C ARG A 148 -3.82 -20.22 9.52
N TYR A 149 -4.59 -19.45 10.30
CA TYR A 149 -6.01 -19.23 10.00
C TYR A 149 -6.20 -18.58 8.64
N ALA A 150 -5.52 -17.45 8.39
CA ALA A 150 -5.59 -16.75 7.10
C ALA A 150 -5.03 -17.59 5.94
N CYS A 151 -3.92 -18.32 6.15
CA CYS A 151 -3.35 -19.21 5.14
C CYS A 151 -4.33 -20.29 4.70
N GLU A 152 -5.10 -20.86 5.63
CA GLU A 152 -6.17 -21.82 5.31
C GLU A 152 -7.26 -21.17 4.45
N GLN A 153 -7.68 -19.93 4.79
CA GLN A 153 -8.68 -19.19 4.00
C GLN A 153 -8.19 -18.85 2.59
N PHE A 154 -6.89 -18.66 2.43
CA PHE A 154 -6.27 -18.40 1.13
C PHE A 154 -5.92 -19.68 0.35
N GLY A 155 -6.07 -20.86 0.96
CA GLY A 155 -5.78 -22.15 0.34
C GLY A 155 -4.29 -22.41 0.10
N ARG A 156 -3.41 -21.89 0.95
CA ARG A 156 -1.95 -22.04 0.84
C ARG A 156 -1.29 -22.31 2.20
N ALA A 157 -0.11 -22.94 2.16
CA ALA A 157 0.63 -23.32 3.38
C ALA A 157 1.48 -22.16 3.95
N LEU A 158 1.98 -21.26 3.08
CA LEU A 158 2.84 -20.15 3.46
C LEU A 158 2.09 -18.81 3.34
N PRO A 159 2.39 -17.82 4.20
CA PRO A 159 1.75 -16.52 4.12
C PRO A 159 2.26 -15.64 2.98
N TYR A 160 3.20 -16.10 2.20
CA TYR A 160 3.80 -15.42 1.04
C TYR A 160 3.89 -16.36 -0.15
N GLU A 161 3.92 -15.79 -1.35
CA GLU A 161 4.06 -16.52 -2.62
C GLU A 161 4.55 -15.58 -3.73
N SER A 162 4.96 -16.14 -4.86
CA SER A 162 5.15 -15.40 -6.12
C SER A 162 4.54 -16.15 -7.29
N PHE A 163 4.22 -15.42 -8.35
CA PHE A 163 3.67 -15.98 -9.59
C PHE A 163 3.94 -15.06 -10.78
N ASP A 164 3.89 -15.62 -11.98
CA ASP A 164 4.00 -14.87 -13.22
C ASP A 164 2.62 -14.67 -13.86
N LYS A 165 2.32 -13.43 -14.28
CA LYS A 165 1.09 -13.10 -15.00
C LYS A 165 1.28 -11.89 -15.91
N GLY A 166 0.81 -12.00 -17.15
CA GLY A 166 0.88 -10.90 -18.11
C GLY A 166 2.30 -10.36 -18.37
N GLY A 167 3.33 -11.22 -18.29
CA GLY A 167 4.72 -10.81 -18.48
C GLY A 167 5.36 -10.09 -17.29
N TRP A 168 4.67 -10.03 -16.16
CA TRP A 168 5.18 -9.53 -14.90
C TRP A 168 5.37 -10.65 -13.89
N HIS A 169 6.41 -10.55 -13.07
CA HIS A 169 6.56 -11.36 -11.87
C HIS A 169 5.95 -10.63 -10.68
N VAL A 170 5.04 -11.28 -9.97
CA VAL A 170 4.30 -10.70 -8.84
C VAL A 170 4.68 -11.42 -7.56
N VAL A 171 5.14 -10.67 -6.58
CA VAL A 171 5.56 -11.17 -5.27
C VAL A 171 4.57 -10.68 -4.21
N LEU A 172 3.96 -11.60 -3.48
CA LEU A 172 3.08 -11.31 -2.35
C LEU A 172 3.83 -11.60 -1.05
N LEU A 173 4.06 -10.59 -0.23
CA LEU A 173 4.82 -10.68 1.01
C LEU A 173 3.91 -10.70 2.24
N ASP A 174 4.32 -11.43 3.24
CA ASP A 174 3.81 -11.30 4.59
C ASP A 174 4.65 -10.28 5.35
N SER A 175 4.07 -9.12 5.61
CA SER A 175 4.73 -8.00 6.26
C SER A 175 4.55 -7.95 7.78
N THR A 176 3.79 -8.88 8.35
CA THR A 176 3.50 -8.87 9.78
C THR A 176 4.47 -9.75 10.54
N PHE A 177 5.10 -9.21 11.56
CA PHE A 177 6.00 -9.96 12.44
C PHE A 177 5.55 -9.84 13.90
N PRO A 178 5.47 -10.95 14.65
CA PRO A 178 4.97 -10.91 16.02
C PRO A 178 5.88 -10.08 16.92
N HIS A 179 5.27 -9.22 17.72
CA HIS A 179 5.96 -8.43 18.73
C HIS A 179 5.07 -8.30 19.98
N ASN A 180 5.42 -9.02 21.05
CA ASN A 180 4.56 -9.18 22.21
C ASN A 180 3.17 -9.74 21.81
N GLU A 181 2.06 -9.19 22.34
CA GLU A 181 0.70 -9.50 21.91
C GLU A 181 0.23 -8.60 20.76
N SER A 182 1.14 -8.21 19.87
CA SER A 182 0.91 -7.29 18.74
C SER A 182 1.86 -7.63 17.58
N TYR A 183 2.17 -6.67 16.73
CA TYR A 183 3.02 -6.86 15.54
C TYR A 183 3.93 -5.66 15.29
N VAL A 184 4.92 -5.90 14.43
CA VAL A 184 5.70 -4.88 13.72
C VAL A 184 5.79 -5.23 12.23
N GLY A 185 6.01 -4.21 11.40
CA GLY A 185 6.26 -4.40 9.98
C GLY A 185 7.66 -4.95 9.74
N ARG A 186 7.80 -6.19 9.31
CA ARG A 186 9.06 -6.78 8.81
C ARG A 186 8.83 -8.18 8.23
N LEU A 187 9.76 -8.63 7.40
CA LEU A 187 9.86 -10.03 7.00
C LEU A 187 10.62 -10.84 8.07
N ASP A 188 10.24 -12.11 8.25
CA ASP A 188 11.13 -13.04 8.93
C ASP A 188 12.32 -13.42 8.03
N ASP A 189 13.36 -13.99 8.65
CA ASP A 189 14.59 -14.29 7.91
C ASP A 189 14.39 -15.38 6.85
N GLY A 190 13.51 -16.35 7.11
CA GLY A 190 13.16 -17.40 6.15
C GLY A 190 12.49 -16.85 4.89
N GLN A 191 11.54 -15.93 5.07
CA GLN A 191 10.90 -15.24 3.95
C GLN A 191 11.86 -14.33 3.21
N PHE A 192 12.74 -13.61 3.92
CA PHE A 192 13.75 -12.77 3.27
C PHE A 192 14.73 -13.59 2.41
N ASP A 193 15.16 -14.75 2.90
CA ASP A 193 16.02 -15.66 2.15
C ASP A 193 15.29 -16.25 0.94
N TRP A 194 14.00 -16.56 1.09
CA TRP A 194 13.15 -16.98 -0.02
C TRP A 194 13.05 -15.88 -1.07
N LEU A 195 12.69 -14.64 -0.67
CA LEU A 195 12.59 -13.48 -1.57
C LEU A 195 13.90 -13.22 -2.31
N THR A 196 15.04 -13.37 -1.64
CA THR A 196 16.35 -13.20 -2.24
C THR A 196 16.60 -14.22 -3.35
N ARG A 197 16.23 -15.49 -3.14
CA ARG A 197 16.36 -16.55 -4.16
C ARG A 197 15.35 -16.37 -5.29
N ASP A 198 14.14 -15.99 -4.97
CA ASP A 198 13.06 -15.74 -5.92
C ASP A 198 13.44 -14.64 -6.91
N LEU A 199 13.83 -13.47 -6.41
CA LEU A 199 14.28 -12.35 -7.26
C LEU A 199 15.51 -12.68 -8.10
N ALA A 200 16.44 -13.50 -7.57
CA ALA A 200 17.62 -13.93 -8.31
C ALA A 200 17.28 -14.90 -9.46
N ALA A 201 16.17 -15.60 -9.37
CA ALA A 201 15.69 -16.51 -10.41
C ALA A 201 14.92 -15.80 -11.54
N VAL A 202 14.39 -14.59 -11.26
CA VAL A 202 13.63 -13.80 -12.24
C VAL A 202 14.57 -13.19 -13.29
N PRO A 203 14.33 -13.37 -14.60
CA PRO A 203 15.10 -12.70 -15.64
C PRO A 203 15.13 -11.18 -15.45
N ALA A 204 16.29 -10.54 -15.63
CA ALA A 204 16.44 -9.10 -15.43
C ALA A 204 15.52 -8.23 -16.33
N THR A 205 15.03 -8.81 -17.44
CA THR A 205 14.07 -8.17 -18.36
C THR A 205 12.61 -8.30 -17.91
N THR A 206 12.31 -9.18 -16.97
CA THR A 206 10.95 -9.37 -16.44
C THR A 206 10.72 -8.37 -15.31
N PRO A 207 9.79 -7.42 -15.46
CA PRO A 207 9.49 -6.47 -14.40
C PRO A 207 8.81 -7.15 -13.21
N VAL A 208 9.10 -6.68 -12.00
CA VAL A 208 8.60 -7.24 -10.75
C VAL A 208 7.70 -6.24 -10.04
N LEU A 209 6.52 -6.72 -9.61
CA LEU A 209 5.61 -6.05 -8.70
C LEU A 209 5.68 -6.74 -7.34
N VAL A 210 5.92 -5.99 -6.28
CA VAL A 210 5.87 -6.48 -4.90
C VAL A 210 4.60 -5.98 -4.24
N VAL A 211 3.91 -6.82 -3.49
CA VAL A 211 2.72 -6.44 -2.71
C VAL A 211 2.94 -6.82 -1.25
N SER A 212 2.77 -5.87 -0.37
CA SER A 212 2.97 -6.01 1.09
C SER A 212 1.86 -5.24 1.78
N HIS A 213 1.26 -5.77 2.85
CA HIS A 213 0.22 -5.02 3.56
C HIS A 213 0.77 -3.76 4.22
N ILE A 214 1.75 -3.92 5.11
CA ILE A 214 2.41 -2.78 5.76
C ILE A 214 3.37 -2.16 4.75
N PRO A 215 3.40 -0.83 4.58
CA PRO A 215 4.29 -0.17 3.63
C PRO A 215 5.77 -0.43 3.92
N ILE A 216 6.54 -0.78 2.88
CA ILE A 216 8.00 -0.86 2.96
C ILE A 216 8.58 0.56 3.11
N LEU A 217 8.02 1.52 2.40
CA LEU A 217 8.36 2.93 2.48
C LEU A 217 7.11 3.78 2.36
N SER A 218 6.95 4.74 3.28
CA SER A 218 5.88 5.73 3.30
C SER A 218 6.36 6.99 4.02
N VAL A 219 5.91 8.16 3.60
CA VAL A 219 6.14 9.43 4.29
C VAL A 219 4.98 9.82 5.21
N TYR A 220 3.81 9.20 5.04
CA TYR A 220 2.64 9.47 5.84
C TYR A 220 2.87 9.37 7.37
N PRO A 221 3.61 8.37 7.91
CA PRO A 221 3.91 8.32 9.33
C PRO A 221 4.65 9.55 9.85
N LEU A 222 5.44 10.24 9.02
CA LEU A 222 6.13 11.48 9.41
C LEU A 222 5.16 12.62 9.69
N ALA A 223 3.98 12.60 9.07
CA ALA A 223 2.94 13.61 9.28
C ALA A 223 2.02 13.29 10.48
N THR A 224 1.89 12.02 10.88
CA THR A 224 0.81 11.60 11.80
C THR A 224 1.23 10.62 12.88
N GLY A 225 2.35 9.92 12.73
CA GLY A 225 2.74 8.80 13.59
C GLY A 225 4.11 8.96 14.24
N VAL A 226 4.61 10.20 14.35
CA VAL A 226 5.96 10.47 14.84
C VAL A 226 5.91 10.93 16.29
N ALA A 227 6.73 10.31 17.13
CA ALA A 227 7.05 10.81 18.45
C ALA A 227 8.37 11.62 18.41
N ASN A 228 8.37 12.78 19.04
CA ASN A 228 9.61 13.49 19.34
C ASN A 228 10.38 12.70 20.40
N VAL A 229 11.61 12.37 20.12
CA VAL A 229 12.49 11.64 21.03
C VAL A 229 13.81 12.36 21.20
N GLU A 230 14.45 12.16 22.33
CA GLU A 230 15.83 12.58 22.56
C GLU A 230 16.71 11.33 22.68
N LYS A 231 17.73 11.21 21.84
CA LYS A 231 18.69 10.12 21.90
C LYS A 231 20.12 10.68 21.94
N ASN A 232 20.85 10.36 23.01
CA ASN A 232 22.22 10.85 23.23
C ASN A 232 22.32 12.39 23.16
N GLY A 233 21.37 13.11 23.79
CA GLY A 233 21.35 14.58 23.81
C GLY A 233 21.04 15.22 22.43
N ARG A 234 20.46 14.46 21.48
CA ARG A 234 20.07 14.96 20.17
C ARG A 234 18.57 14.76 19.96
N PRO A 235 17.84 15.82 19.56
CA PRO A 235 16.44 15.67 19.15
C PRO A 235 16.34 14.77 17.91
N GLY A 236 15.31 13.97 17.85
CA GLY A 236 15.05 13.05 16.75
C GLY A 236 13.58 12.73 16.62
N LEU A 237 13.24 12.00 15.57
CA LEU A 237 11.91 11.51 15.31
C LEU A 237 11.92 9.98 15.39
N GLN A 238 10.90 9.42 16.04
CA GLN A 238 10.68 7.97 16.09
C GLN A 238 9.37 7.65 15.39
N VAL A 239 9.45 6.83 14.35
CA VAL A 239 8.29 6.25 13.67
C VAL A 239 7.96 4.90 14.30
N SER A 240 6.68 4.62 14.51
CA SER A 240 6.26 3.30 15.00
C SER A 240 6.55 2.21 13.97
N GLY A 241 7.17 1.12 14.41
CA GLY A 241 7.39 -0.07 13.59
C GLY A 241 6.11 -0.81 13.18
N GLN A 242 4.96 -0.39 13.70
CA GLN A 242 3.66 -0.88 13.23
C GLN A 242 3.22 -0.21 11.93
N LEU A 243 3.67 1.00 11.62
CA LEU A 243 3.20 1.79 10.48
C LEU A 243 4.01 1.58 9.20
N VAL A 244 5.26 1.15 9.32
CA VAL A 244 6.17 0.89 8.21
C VAL A 244 7.11 -0.26 8.54
N HIS A 245 7.69 -0.86 7.53
CA HIS A 245 8.68 -1.91 7.70
C HIS A 245 9.90 -1.44 8.50
N THR A 246 10.24 -2.15 9.57
CA THR A 246 11.45 -1.90 10.38
C THR A 246 12.72 -2.38 9.69
N ASP A 247 12.60 -3.30 8.74
CA ASP A 247 13.66 -3.84 7.89
C ASP A 247 13.73 -3.19 6.48
N HIS A 248 13.09 -2.02 6.29
CA HIS A 248 13.04 -1.31 5.02
C HIS A 248 14.42 -1.12 4.37
N ALA A 249 15.46 -0.81 5.13
CA ALA A 249 16.80 -0.64 4.60
C ALA A 249 17.39 -1.94 4.00
N ARG A 250 17.08 -3.10 4.63
CA ARG A 250 17.46 -4.42 4.13
C ARG A 250 16.76 -4.73 2.80
N LEU A 251 15.47 -4.44 2.72
CA LEU A 251 14.69 -4.61 1.49
C LEU A 251 15.15 -3.68 0.37
N GLN A 252 15.40 -2.40 0.65
CA GLN A 252 15.93 -1.46 -0.33
C GLN A 252 17.31 -1.88 -0.86
N THR A 253 18.17 -2.42 0.01
CA THR A 253 19.47 -2.98 -0.40
C THR A 253 19.31 -4.18 -1.33
N LEU A 254 18.30 -5.02 -1.09
CA LEU A 254 17.98 -6.15 -1.98
C LEU A 254 17.46 -5.62 -3.32
N PHE A 255 16.49 -4.71 -3.33
CA PHE A 255 15.90 -4.18 -4.55
C PHE A 255 16.90 -3.41 -5.43
N ALA A 256 17.88 -2.73 -4.81
CA ALA A 256 18.95 -2.07 -5.56
C ALA A 256 19.81 -3.07 -6.39
N LYS A 257 19.85 -4.34 -6.02
CA LYS A 257 20.50 -5.41 -6.79
C LYS A 257 19.61 -5.98 -7.91
N HIS A 258 18.31 -5.66 -7.85
CA HIS A 258 17.28 -6.15 -8.78
C HIS A 258 16.52 -4.96 -9.38
N PRO A 259 17.11 -4.21 -10.35
CA PRO A 259 16.51 -3.00 -10.92
C PRO A 259 15.22 -3.26 -11.72
N ASN A 260 14.88 -4.53 -11.93
CA ASN A 260 13.60 -4.95 -12.46
C ASN A 260 12.46 -4.94 -11.42
N VAL A 261 12.70 -4.73 -10.13
CA VAL A 261 11.67 -4.39 -9.16
C VAL A 261 11.20 -2.96 -9.45
N LYS A 262 9.94 -2.81 -9.88
CA LYS A 262 9.40 -1.53 -10.38
C LYS A 262 8.49 -0.85 -9.40
N ALA A 263 7.67 -1.61 -8.67
CA ALA A 263 6.76 -1.03 -7.70
C ALA A 263 6.51 -1.94 -6.50
N CYS A 264 6.13 -1.31 -5.38
CA CYS A 264 5.61 -1.94 -4.18
C CYS A 264 4.22 -1.38 -3.90
N LEU A 265 3.20 -2.23 -3.79
CA LEU A 265 1.86 -1.86 -3.36
C LEU A 265 1.69 -2.16 -1.88
N SER A 266 0.93 -1.32 -1.19
CA SER A 266 0.60 -1.49 0.22
C SER A 266 -0.78 -0.90 0.57
N GLY A 267 -1.27 -1.23 1.74
CA GLY A 267 -2.46 -0.69 2.38
C GLY A 267 -2.15 -0.15 3.77
N HIS A 268 -2.89 -0.65 4.78
CA HIS A 268 -2.64 -0.46 6.19
C HIS A 268 -2.89 0.96 6.74
N LEU A 269 -2.47 1.99 6.01
CA LEU A 269 -2.56 3.37 6.47
C LEU A 269 -3.89 4.05 6.09
N HIS A 270 -4.71 3.39 5.27
CA HIS A 270 -6.00 3.89 4.76
C HIS A 270 -5.89 5.25 4.05
N VAL A 271 -4.75 5.54 3.43
CA VAL A 271 -4.51 6.76 2.66
C VAL A 271 -3.97 6.44 1.28
N VAL A 272 -4.14 7.38 0.36
CA VAL A 272 -3.54 7.27 -0.98
C VAL A 272 -2.24 8.06 -0.97
N GLU A 273 -1.14 7.35 -1.22
CA GLU A 273 0.20 7.94 -1.25
C GLU A 273 1.05 7.31 -2.34
N GLN A 274 1.92 8.09 -2.95
CA GLN A 274 2.98 7.63 -3.84
C GLN A 274 4.31 8.21 -3.42
N VAL A 275 5.32 7.35 -3.31
CA VAL A 275 6.71 7.73 -3.09
C VAL A 275 7.58 7.06 -4.13
N ASP A 276 8.32 7.82 -4.93
CA ASP A 276 9.31 7.29 -5.86
C ASP A 276 10.71 7.39 -5.21
N HIS A 277 11.37 6.27 -5.00
CA HIS A 277 12.69 6.22 -4.37
C HIS A 277 13.57 5.12 -4.96
N ALA A 278 14.81 5.47 -5.32
CA ALA A 278 15.83 4.54 -5.84
C ALA A 278 15.34 3.66 -7.00
N GLY A 279 14.50 4.20 -7.89
CA GLY A 279 13.97 3.50 -9.07
C GLY A 279 12.78 2.59 -8.79
N VAL A 280 12.29 2.53 -7.56
CA VAL A 280 11.08 1.79 -7.15
C VAL A 280 9.98 2.77 -6.78
N ARG A 281 8.76 2.50 -7.25
CA ARG A 281 7.55 3.23 -6.88
C ARG A 281 6.85 2.53 -5.71
N TYR A 282 6.66 3.23 -4.60
CA TYR A 282 5.94 2.74 -3.43
C TYR A 282 4.55 3.40 -3.40
N LEU A 283 3.51 2.58 -3.38
CA LEU A 283 2.13 3.00 -3.47
C LEU A 283 1.35 2.49 -2.25
N CYS A 284 0.82 3.39 -1.43
CA CYS A 284 -0.20 3.07 -0.45
C CYS A 284 -1.57 3.38 -1.07
N ASN A 285 -2.47 2.41 -1.12
CA ASN A 285 -3.60 2.42 -2.04
C ASN A 285 -4.97 2.62 -1.39
N GLY A 286 -5.04 3.40 -0.30
CA GLY A 286 -6.30 3.71 0.37
C GLY A 286 -6.87 2.50 1.11
N ALA A 287 -8.20 2.39 1.13
CA ALA A 287 -8.90 1.28 1.76
C ALA A 287 -10.28 1.04 1.13
N VAL A 288 -10.67 -0.21 0.91
CA VAL A 288 -12.03 -0.56 0.47
C VAL A 288 -13.06 -0.08 1.49
N SER A 289 -12.77 -0.26 2.77
CA SER A 289 -13.61 0.16 3.89
C SER A 289 -13.48 1.64 4.27
N SER A 290 -12.57 2.41 3.61
CA SER A 290 -12.24 3.77 4.01
C SER A 290 -11.93 3.86 5.52
N GLY A 291 -12.78 4.47 6.33
CA GLY A 291 -12.70 4.52 7.79
C GLY A 291 -13.44 3.36 8.46
N TRP A 292 -13.09 2.11 8.15
CA TRP A 292 -13.69 0.90 8.74
C TRP A 292 -15.22 0.87 8.60
N TRP A 293 -15.72 1.23 7.42
CA TRP A 293 -17.13 1.32 7.05
C TRP A 293 -17.92 2.45 7.72
N ARG A 294 -17.28 3.31 8.51
CA ARG A 294 -17.92 4.39 9.27
C ARG A 294 -17.90 5.75 8.57
N GLY A 295 -17.31 5.85 7.38
CA GLY A 295 -17.22 7.08 6.61
C GLY A 295 -15.80 7.34 6.10
N CYS A 296 -15.60 8.51 5.49
CA CYS A 296 -14.33 8.93 4.91
C CYS A 296 -13.23 9.00 5.97
N HIS A 297 -12.06 8.44 5.66
CA HIS A 297 -10.88 8.51 6.51
C HIS A 297 -9.85 9.46 5.93
N ARG A 298 -9.57 10.58 6.60
CA ARG A 298 -8.51 11.55 6.25
C ARG A 298 -8.52 11.97 4.77
N GLY A 299 -9.71 12.16 4.22
CA GLY A 299 -9.90 12.55 2.82
C GLY A 299 -9.84 11.40 1.82
N THR A 300 -9.62 10.16 2.28
CA THR A 300 -9.71 8.96 1.44
C THR A 300 -11.10 8.36 1.57
N ASP A 301 -11.85 8.29 0.47
CA ASP A 301 -13.19 7.72 0.41
C ASP A 301 -13.13 6.20 0.21
N PHE A 302 -14.28 5.53 0.22
CA PHE A 302 -14.41 4.09 -0.11
C PHE A 302 -13.94 3.83 -1.53
N GLY A 303 -12.90 3.04 -1.71
CA GLY A 303 -12.31 2.85 -3.03
C GLY A 303 -11.32 1.69 -3.10
N TYR A 304 -10.78 1.50 -4.28
CA TYR A 304 -9.70 0.54 -4.56
C TYR A 304 -8.70 1.17 -5.54
N ALA A 305 -7.51 0.61 -5.66
CA ALA A 305 -6.59 1.05 -6.69
C ALA A 305 -6.69 0.16 -7.93
N ALA A 306 -6.86 0.77 -9.10
CA ALA A 306 -6.60 0.12 -10.38
C ALA A 306 -5.15 0.37 -10.76
N VAL A 307 -4.37 -0.69 -10.91
CA VAL A 307 -2.93 -0.65 -11.18
C VAL A 307 -2.66 -1.24 -12.55
N ASP A 308 -2.20 -0.40 -13.47
CA ASP A 308 -1.84 -0.79 -14.83
C ASP A 308 -0.34 -1.08 -14.92
N LEU A 309 0.00 -2.26 -15.42
CA LEU A 309 1.34 -2.77 -15.61
C LEU A 309 1.65 -2.85 -17.10
N PHE A 310 2.73 -2.18 -17.52
CA PHE A 310 3.08 -2.02 -18.92
C PHE A 310 4.30 -2.86 -19.34
N ASP A 311 4.43 -3.11 -20.63
CA ASP A 311 5.50 -3.90 -21.25
C ASP A 311 6.91 -3.31 -21.06
N ASN A 312 7.00 -2.02 -20.83
CA ASN A 312 8.26 -1.30 -20.55
C ASN A 312 8.61 -1.22 -19.06
N GLY A 313 7.86 -1.92 -18.18
CA GLY A 313 8.05 -1.88 -16.73
C GLY A 313 7.44 -0.66 -16.02
N THR A 314 6.73 0.21 -16.75
CA THR A 314 5.99 1.33 -16.12
C THR A 314 4.81 0.80 -15.33
N VAL A 315 4.54 1.42 -14.18
CA VAL A 315 3.38 1.15 -13.33
C VAL A 315 2.59 2.44 -13.17
N GLU A 316 1.29 2.38 -13.42
CA GLU A 316 0.35 3.47 -13.14
C GLU A 316 -0.73 3.00 -12.20
N ALA A 317 -1.01 3.78 -11.17
CA ALA A 317 -2.08 3.50 -10.23
C ALA A 317 -3.08 4.64 -10.22
N ARG A 318 -4.35 4.28 -10.13
CA ARG A 318 -5.46 5.20 -9.93
C ARG A 318 -6.31 4.71 -8.79
N TYR A 319 -6.58 5.57 -7.82
CA TYR A 319 -7.58 5.31 -6.81
C TYR A 319 -8.97 5.53 -7.39
N VAL A 320 -9.85 4.56 -7.24
CA VAL A 320 -11.17 4.52 -7.86
C VAL A 320 -12.23 4.39 -6.76
N PRO A 321 -12.92 5.48 -6.41
CA PRO A 321 -14.10 5.40 -5.55
C PRO A 321 -15.20 4.59 -6.22
N TYR A 322 -15.86 3.69 -5.47
CA TYR A 322 -16.93 2.86 -6.03
C TYR A 322 -18.35 3.32 -5.62
N GLY A 323 -18.45 4.54 -5.05
CA GLY A 323 -19.73 5.18 -4.79
C GLY A 323 -20.45 4.69 -3.54
N TRP A 324 -19.83 3.89 -2.68
CA TRP A 324 -20.39 3.50 -1.39
C TRP A 324 -20.46 4.69 -0.43
N THR A 325 -21.52 4.74 0.34
CA THR A 325 -21.68 5.70 1.42
C THR A 325 -22.03 4.96 2.70
N ALA A 326 -21.34 5.30 3.80
CA ALA A 326 -21.65 4.73 5.10
C ALA A 326 -23.11 5.02 5.46
N ARG A 327 -23.81 4.00 5.95
CA ARG A 327 -25.15 4.17 6.51
C ARG A 327 -25.04 4.29 8.03
N ALA A 328 -25.83 5.20 8.58
CA ALA A 328 -25.85 5.52 10.02
C ALA A 328 -26.34 4.34 10.86
#